data_11857a4d0bf12c943d2de4b569bbe2ee
#
_entry.id   11857a4d0bf12c943d2de4b569bbe2ee
#
_cell.length_a   1.000
_cell.length_b   1.000
_cell.length_c   1.000
_cell.angle_alpha   90.00
_cell.angle_beta   90.00
_cell.angle_gamma   90.00
#
_symmetry.space_group_name_H-M   'P 1'
#
loop_
_entity.id
_entity.type
_entity.pdbx_description
1 polymer ?
#
loop_
_entity_poly.entity_id
_entity_poly.type
_entity_poly.pdbx_seq_one_letter_code
_entity_poly.pdbx_strand_id
1 'polypeptide(L)'
;SGTLTSALLNSVGPTGTVISYEINPKVVPLSTRNIEFLSRNPWVHTVKQKNIYRSLPELNVDKIILDLPEPWKIVTKASRSLRPGGIFVAFLPTILQAHKLVSSLHENILFTSVETIEVLHRTWHITKQSARPSHRMVGHTGFLTTAVRCESRHQDKLS
;
A
#
# COMPACT_ATOMS: atom_id res chain seq x y z
N SER A 1 -12.00 0.26 7.26
CA SER A 1 -13.22 0.24 6.43
C SER A 1 -13.43 -1.09 5.69
N GLY A 2 -12.37 -1.82 5.36
CA GLY A 2 -12.41 -3.09 4.62
C GLY A 2 -12.44 -2.95 3.08
N THR A 3 -12.65 -1.75 2.54
CA THR A 3 -12.78 -1.54 1.09
C THR A 3 -11.51 -1.94 0.32
N LEU A 4 -10.34 -1.48 0.78
CA LEU A 4 -9.06 -1.87 0.18
C LEU A 4 -8.82 -3.38 0.29
N THR A 5 -9.11 -3.96 1.44
CA THR A 5 -8.99 -5.41 1.67
C THR A 5 -9.88 -6.20 0.72
N SER A 6 -11.13 -5.75 0.49
CA SER A 6 -12.04 -6.39 -0.46
C SER A 6 -11.53 -6.33 -1.90
N ALA A 7 -10.95 -5.19 -2.32
CA ALA A 7 -10.33 -5.06 -3.64
C ALA A 7 -9.14 -6.02 -3.80
N LEU A 8 -8.31 -6.16 -2.75
CA LEU A 8 -7.18 -7.10 -2.75
C LEU A 8 -7.65 -8.55 -2.82
N LEU A 9 -8.68 -8.93 -2.05
CA LEU A 9 -9.26 -10.28 -2.07
C LEU A 9 -9.81 -10.64 -3.45
N ASN A 10 -10.46 -9.69 -4.12
CA ASN A 10 -10.94 -9.89 -5.48
C ASN A 10 -9.78 -10.04 -6.51
N SER A 11 -8.64 -9.39 -6.25
CA SER A 11 -7.44 -9.46 -7.10
C SER A 11 -6.64 -10.74 -6.92
N VAL A 12 -6.49 -11.23 -5.68
CA VAL A 12 -5.71 -12.47 -5.42
C VAL A 12 -6.49 -13.74 -5.78
N GLY A 13 -7.81 -13.65 -5.88
CA GLY A 13 -8.68 -14.77 -6.23
C GLY A 13 -8.81 -15.83 -5.12
N PRO A 14 -9.41 -16.98 -5.45
CA PRO A 14 -9.78 -18.01 -4.45
C PRO A 14 -8.58 -18.78 -3.88
N THR A 15 -7.43 -18.76 -4.54
CA THR A 15 -6.20 -19.46 -4.14
C THR A 15 -5.18 -18.57 -3.43
N GLY A 16 -5.41 -17.24 -3.47
CA GLY A 16 -4.56 -16.29 -2.74
C GLY A 16 -4.97 -16.17 -1.28
N THR A 17 -4.17 -15.43 -0.52
CA THR A 17 -4.46 -15.11 0.90
C THR A 17 -4.24 -13.64 1.16
N VAL A 18 -5.13 -13.01 1.91
CA VAL A 18 -4.96 -11.64 2.40
C VAL A 18 -4.99 -11.64 3.92
N ILE A 19 -3.94 -11.10 4.54
CA ILE A 19 -3.87 -10.90 5.99
C ILE A 19 -3.93 -9.39 6.23
N SER A 20 -4.91 -8.93 7.00
CA SER A 20 -5.02 -7.54 7.40
C SER A 20 -4.73 -7.35 8.88
N TYR A 21 -4.11 -6.22 9.20
CA TYR A 21 -3.81 -5.78 10.55
C TYR A 21 -4.71 -4.61 10.93
N GLU A 22 -5.38 -4.70 12.07
CA GLU A 22 -6.18 -3.63 12.63
C GLU A 22 -5.93 -3.56 14.15
N ILE A 23 -5.62 -2.38 14.65
CA ILE A 23 -5.37 -2.18 16.09
C ILE A 23 -6.66 -1.88 16.85
N ASN A 24 -7.63 -1.25 16.19
CA ASN A 24 -8.87 -0.81 16.82
C ASN A 24 -9.91 -1.94 16.83
N PRO A 25 -10.26 -2.50 18.00
CA PRO A 25 -11.22 -3.59 18.10
C PRO A 25 -12.63 -3.20 17.62
N LYS A 26 -12.98 -1.91 17.65
CA LYS A 26 -14.29 -1.43 17.19
C LYS A 26 -14.42 -1.41 15.66
N VAL A 27 -13.30 -1.34 14.96
CA VAL A 27 -13.28 -1.32 13.48
C VAL A 27 -13.33 -2.72 12.89
N VAL A 28 -12.83 -3.72 13.59
CA VAL A 28 -12.76 -5.12 13.10
C VAL A 28 -14.12 -5.66 12.67
N PRO A 29 -15.21 -5.60 13.48
CA PRO A 29 -16.50 -6.15 13.06
C PRO A 29 -17.09 -5.46 11.83
N LEU A 30 -16.95 -4.12 11.74
CA LEU A 30 -17.43 -3.36 10.61
C LEU A 30 -16.66 -3.70 9.33
N SER A 31 -15.33 -3.80 9.41
CA SER A 31 -14.51 -4.16 8.26
C SER A 31 -14.78 -5.59 7.80
N THR A 32 -14.95 -6.54 8.71
CA THR A 32 -15.31 -7.92 8.39
C THR A 32 -16.64 -7.99 7.62
N ARG A 33 -17.68 -7.33 8.12
CA ARG A 33 -18.97 -7.27 7.44
C ARG A 33 -18.87 -6.66 6.03
N ASN A 34 -18.11 -5.58 5.87
CA ASN A 34 -17.91 -4.96 4.56
C ASN A 34 -17.15 -5.89 3.60
N ILE A 35 -16.16 -6.63 4.11
CA ILE A 35 -15.39 -7.60 3.32
C ILE A 35 -16.29 -8.74 2.86
N GLU A 36 -17.12 -9.31 3.74
CA GLU A 36 -18.08 -10.35 3.40
C GLU A 36 -19.07 -9.90 2.32
N PHE A 37 -19.49 -8.64 2.36
CA PHE A 37 -20.42 -8.08 1.38
C PHE A 37 -19.76 -7.72 0.03
N LEU A 38 -18.54 -7.19 0.05
CA LEU A 38 -17.87 -6.62 -1.14
C LEU A 38 -16.90 -7.59 -1.83
N SER A 39 -16.45 -8.64 -1.13
CA SER A 39 -15.48 -9.58 -1.67
C SER A 39 -16.16 -10.84 -2.23
N ARG A 40 -15.64 -11.32 -3.36
CA ARG A 40 -16.03 -12.61 -3.94
C ARG A 40 -15.45 -13.81 -3.20
N ASN A 41 -14.34 -13.60 -2.47
CA ASN A 41 -13.58 -14.65 -1.79
C ASN A 41 -13.27 -14.26 -0.34
N PRO A 42 -14.28 -13.98 0.51
CA PRO A 42 -14.03 -13.52 1.88
C PRO A 42 -13.33 -14.57 2.76
N TRP A 43 -13.45 -15.87 2.41
CA TRP A 43 -12.87 -16.98 3.17
C TRP A 43 -11.34 -17.08 3.12
N VAL A 44 -10.67 -16.43 2.14
CA VAL A 44 -9.20 -16.35 2.09
C VAL A 44 -8.63 -15.14 2.82
N HIS A 45 -9.44 -14.52 3.67
CA HIS A 45 -9.06 -13.39 4.50
C HIS A 45 -8.80 -13.80 5.95
N THR A 46 -7.77 -13.24 6.53
CA THR A 46 -7.50 -13.31 7.97
C THR A 46 -7.28 -11.91 8.52
N VAL A 47 -8.07 -11.52 9.52
CA VAL A 47 -7.82 -10.29 10.26
C VAL A 47 -7.03 -10.57 11.53
N LYS A 48 -5.95 -9.83 11.74
CA LYS A 48 -5.14 -9.85 12.96
C LYS A 48 -5.34 -8.56 13.74
N GLN A 49 -6.00 -8.65 14.88
CA GLN A 49 -6.15 -7.52 15.79
C GLN A 49 -4.83 -7.28 16.52
N LYS A 50 -3.85 -6.69 15.84
CA LYS A 50 -2.49 -6.47 16.36
C LYS A 50 -1.92 -5.16 15.84
N ASN A 51 -0.97 -4.60 16.57
CA ASN A 51 -0.20 -3.45 16.14
C ASN A 51 0.96 -3.90 15.22
N ILE A 52 0.86 -3.62 13.94
CA ILE A 52 1.88 -3.95 12.95
C ILE A 52 3.24 -3.27 13.22
N TYR A 53 3.24 -2.11 13.87
CA TYR A 53 4.49 -1.44 14.28
C TYR A 53 5.30 -2.25 15.29
N ARG A 54 4.62 -3.11 16.08
CA ARG A 54 5.30 -3.99 17.05
C ARG A 54 5.81 -5.26 16.40
N SER A 55 4.99 -5.89 15.58
CA SER A 55 5.31 -7.21 15.00
C SER A 55 4.68 -7.39 13.63
N LEU A 56 5.47 -7.94 12.72
CA LEU A 56 5.08 -8.42 11.38
C LEU A 56 5.76 -9.78 11.18
N PRO A 57 5.15 -10.88 11.68
CA PRO A 57 5.78 -12.20 11.73
C PRO A 57 5.65 -12.99 10.42
N GLU A 58 4.81 -12.57 9.49
CA GLU A 58 4.64 -13.24 8.21
C GLU A 58 5.95 -13.23 7.42
N LEU A 59 6.26 -14.35 6.78
CA LEU A 59 7.42 -14.53 5.93
C LEU A 59 7.00 -14.91 4.52
N ASN A 60 7.84 -14.58 3.56
CA ASN A 60 7.66 -14.90 2.14
C ASN A 60 6.34 -14.37 1.54
N VAL A 61 5.87 -13.21 2.03
CA VAL A 61 4.69 -12.56 1.45
C VAL A 61 5.03 -11.89 0.11
N ASP A 62 4.10 -11.93 -0.82
CA ASP A 62 4.26 -11.35 -2.15
C ASP A 62 4.19 -9.81 -2.13
N LYS A 63 3.30 -9.27 -1.32
CA LYS A 63 3.02 -7.83 -1.28
C LYS A 63 2.69 -7.37 0.13
N ILE A 64 3.17 -6.17 0.48
CA ILE A 64 2.78 -5.45 1.69
C ILE A 64 2.21 -4.11 1.25
N ILE A 65 0.96 -3.83 1.65
CA ILE A 65 0.27 -2.60 1.32
C ILE A 65 -0.10 -1.89 2.61
N LEU A 66 0.34 -0.65 2.75
CA LEU A 66 0.24 0.12 3.98
C LEU A 66 -0.60 1.40 3.75
N ASP A 67 -1.65 1.53 4.54
CA ASP A 67 -2.40 2.77 4.73
C ASP A 67 -2.21 3.19 6.20
N LEU A 68 -1.02 3.71 6.49
CA LEU A 68 -0.55 4.03 7.83
C LEU A 68 0.10 5.41 7.86
N PRO A 69 0.00 6.13 8.99
CA PRO A 69 0.59 7.47 9.11
C PRO A 69 2.13 7.49 9.07
N GLU A 70 2.79 6.39 9.47
CA GLU A 70 4.25 6.33 9.62
C GLU A 70 4.85 5.03 9.03
N PRO A 71 4.67 4.74 7.72
CA PRO A 71 5.12 3.46 7.13
C PRO A 71 6.65 3.27 7.16
N TRP A 72 7.44 4.32 7.27
CA TRP A 72 8.91 4.22 7.44
C TRP A 72 9.32 3.39 8.66
N LYS A 73 8.51 3.34 9.72
CA LYS A 73 8.77 2.53 10.92
C LYS A 73 8.68 1.02 10.69
N ILE A 74 8.11 0.62 9.54
CA ILE A 74 7.91 -0.80 9.19
C ILE A 74 8.91 -1.29 8.14
N VAL A 75 9.64 -0.41 7.47
CA VAL A 75 10.53 -0.76 6.34
C VAL A 75 11.44 -1.95 6.66
N THR A 76 12.13 -1.95 7.81
CA THR A 76 13.00 -3.07 8.22
C THR A 76 12.23 -4.37 8.46
N LYS A 77 11.00 -4.32 9.00
CA LYS A 77 10.18 -5.52 9.17
C LYS A 77 9.66 -6.02 7.83
N ALA A 78 9.20 -5.09 6.98
CA ALA A 78 8.71 -5.41 5.64
C ALA A 78 9.80 -6.07 4.77
N SER A 79 11.06 -5.62 4.85
CA SER A 79 12.15 -6.24 4.10
C SER A 79 12.43 -7.69 4.49
N ARG A 80 12.12 -8.07 5.73
CA ARG A 80 12.25 -9.45 6.23
C ARG A 80 11.03 -10.32 5.90
N SER A 81 9.85 -9.70 5.84
CA SER A 81 8.58 -10.39 5.56
C SER A 81 8.37 -10.65 4.07
N LEU A 82 8.75 -9.70 3.21
CA LEU A 82 8.63 -9.84 1.76
C LEU A 82 9.62 -10.89 1.22
N ARG A 83 9.15 -11.71 0.29
CA ARG A 83 10.05 -12.53 -0.51
C ARG A 83 10.88 -11.67 -1.48
N PRO A 84 12.03 -12.17 -2.01
CA PRO A 84 12.69 -11.51 -3.13
C PRO A 84 11.74 -11.29 -4.31
N GLY A 85 11.77 -10.09 -4.91
CA GLY A 85 10.80 -9.64 -5.92
C GLY A 85 9.43 -9.24 -5.35
N GLY A 86 9.24 -9.33 -4.04
CA GLY A 86 8.02 -8.86 -3.38
C GLY A 86 7.89 -7.34 -3.41
N ILE A 87 6.66 -6.84 -3.41
CA ILE A 87 6.35 -5.43 -3.60
C ILE A 87 5.88 -4.80 -2.30
N PHE A 88 6.51 -3.69 -1.94
CA PHE A 88 6.09 -2.79 -0.88
C PHE A 88 5.30 -1.63 -1.49
N VAL A 89 4.15 -1.28 -0.91
CA VAL A 89 3.31 -0.15 -1.32
C VAL A 89 2.86 0.62 -0.08
N ALA A 90 2.92 1.94 -0.11
CA ALA A 90 2.34 2.78 0.93
C ALA A 90 1.57 3.95 0.32
N PHE A 91 0.37 4.23 0.85
CA PHE A 91 -0.38 5.45 0.59
C PHE A 91 -0.05 6.50 1.66
N LEU A 92 0.23 7.72 1.23
CA LEU A 92 0.62 8.83 2.11
C LEU A 92 -0.09 10.13 1.70
N PRO A 93 -0.68 10.86 2.64
CA PRO A 93 -1.43 12.08 2.33
C PRO A 93 -0.53 13.28 2.01
N THR A 94 0.76 13.28 2.40
CA THR A 94 1.63 14.44 2.23
C THR A 94 2.98 14.08 1.60
N ILE A 95 3.54 15.02 0.82
CA ILE A 95 4.85 14.84 0.19
C ILE A 95 5.99 14.69 1.22
N LEU A 96 5.88 15.34 2.38
CA LEU A 96 6.89 15.20 3.44
C LEU A 96 6.91 13.80 4.04
N GLN A 97 5.75 13.17 4.17
CA GLN A 97 5.67 11.76 4.59
C GLN A 97 6.23 10.83 3.51
N ALA A 98 5.92 11.10 2.23
CA ALA A 98 6.48 10.35 1.11
C ALA A 98 8.01 10.46 1.07
N HIS A 99 8.56 11.68 1.21
CA HIS A 99 10.00 11.92 1.29
C HIS A 99 10.66 11.10 2.43
N LYS A 100 10.05 11.12 3.64
CA LYS A 100 10.56 10.37 4.78
C LYS A 100 10.56 8.86 4.55
N LEU A 101 9.51 8.33 3.90
CA LEU A 101 9.44 6.92 3.54
C LEU A 101 10.51 6.57 2.51
N VAL A 102 10.64 7.37 1.45
CA VAL A 102 11.64 7.16 0.38
C VAL A 102 13.06 7.14 0.98
N SER A 103 13.39 8.07 1.87
CA SER A 103 14.68 8.08 2.58
C SER A 103 14.91 6.76 3.33
N SER A 104 13.92 6.29 4.09
CA SER A 104 14.03 5.04 4.83
C SER A 104 14.15 3.79 3.92
N LEU A 105 13.50 3.79 2.75
CA LEU A 105 13.63 2.73 1.76
C LEU A 105 15.02 2.73 1.12
N HIS A 106 15.58 3.91 0.84
CA HIS A 106 16.94 4.03 0.27
C HIS A 106 18.04 3.61 1.26
N GLU A 107 17.85 3.85 2.55
CA GLU A 107 18.76 3.40 3.61
C GLU A 107 18.74 1.88 3.78
N ASN A 108 17.68 1.20 3.37
CA ASN A 108 17.56 -0.24 3.49
C ASN A 108 18.08 -0.95 2.22
N ILE A 109 19.20 -1.66 2.33
CA ILE A 109 19.88 -2.35 1.21
C ILE A 109 19.02 -3.43 0.53
N LEU A 110 17.93 -3.86 1.15
CA LEU A 110 17.04 -4.88 0.62
C LEU A 110 15.89 -4.29 -0.22
N PHE A 111 15.81 -2.98 -0.41
CA PHE A 111 14.84 -2.36 -1.30
C PHE A 111 15.50 -1.69 -2.50
N THR A 112 14.86 -1.81 -3.65
CA THR A 112 15.26 -1.19 -4.94
C THR A 112 14.00 -0.68 -5.66
N SER A 113 14.20 -0.01 -6.80
CA SER A 113 13.10 0.48 -7.65
C SER A 113 12.07 1.30 -6.85
N VAL A 114 12.59 2.22 -6.02
CA VAL A 114 11.73 3.10 -5.21
C VAL A 114 11.14 4.16 -6.13
N GLU A 115 9.81 4.22 -6.19
CA GLU A 115 9.06 5.17 -6.99
C GLU A 115 7.96 5.80 -6.15
N THR A 116 7.69 7.09 -6.36
CA THR A 116 6.54 7.78 -5.77
C THR A 116 5.74 8.45 -6.88
N ILE A 117 4.44 8.18 -6.90
CA ILE A 117 3.52 8.78 -7.86
C ILE A 117 2.39 9.52 -7.16
N GLU A 118 1.90 10.56 -7.81
CA GLU A 118 0.64 11.23 -7.51
C GLU A 118 -0.26 11.14 -8.74
N VAL A 119 -1.55 10.85 -8.54
CA VAL A 119 -2.52 10.76 -9.64
C VAL A 119 -3.45 11.96 -9.59
N LEU A 120 -3.44 12.77 -10.64
CA LEU A 120 -4.33 13.92 -10.80
C LEU A 120 -5.43 13.59 -11.80
N HIS A 121 -6.67 13.75 -11.36
CA HIS A 121 -7.84 13.54 -12.22
C HIS A 121 -8.44 14.88 -12.63
N ARG A 122 -8.44 15.17 -13.94
CA ARG A 122 -9.01 16.39 -14.51
C ARG A 122 -10.19 16.07 -15.41
N THR A 123 -11.37 16.54 -15.02
CA THR A 123 -12.59 16.42 -15.83
C THR A 123 -12.73 17.57 -16.83
N TRP A 124 -13.41 17.31 -17.94
CA TRP A 124 -13.74 18.29 -18.96
C TRP A 124 -15.25 18.42 -19.11
N HIS A 125 -15.71 19.65 -19.26
CA HIS A 125 -17.08 19.94 -19.64
C HIS A 125 -17.12 20.12 -21.17
N ILE A 126 -17.82 19.21 -21.84
CA ILE A 126 -17.92 19.20 -23.30
C ILE A 126 -19.37 19.34 -23.70
N THR A 127 -19.66 20.34 -24.54
CA THR A 127 -20.97 20.59 -25.17
C THR A 127 -20.80 20.71 -26.68
N LYS A 128 -21.89 20.85 -27.43
CA LYS A 128 -21.81 21.09 -28.90
C LYS A 128 -21.03 22.36 -29.25
N GLN A 129 -20.94 23.36 -28.33
CA GLN A 129 -20.39 24.69 -28.59
C GLN A 129 -19.13 25.00 -27.80
N SER A 130 -18.76 24.15 -26.84
CA SER A 130 -17.63 24.44 -25.93
C SER A 130 -16.99 23.16 -25.41
N ALA A 131 -15.66 23.16 -25.36
CA ALA A 131 -14.87 22.15 -24.69
C ALA A 131 -13.86 22.84 -23.76
N ARG A 132 -14.01 22.65 -22.45
CA ARG A 132 -13.16 23.30 -21.43
C ARG A 132 -12.96 22.41 -20.21
N PRO A 133 -11.83 22.49 -19.51
CA PRO A 133 -11.66 21.84 -18.23
C PRO A 133 -12.72 22.32 -17.23
N SER A 134 -13.13 21.42 -16.35
CA SER A 134 -13.96 21.81 -15.20
C SER A 134 -13.21 22.82 -14.32
N HIS A 135 -13.90 23.85 -13.87
CA HIS A 135 -13.28 24.92 -13.06
C HIS A 135 -12.81 24.42 -11.69
N ARG A 136 -13.49 23.42 -11.13
CA ARG A 136 -13.10 22.80 -9.86
C ARG A 136 -12.39 21.49 -10.14
N MET A 137 -11.23 21.33 -9.58
CA MET A 137 -10.43 20.11 -9.59
C MET A 137 -9.93 19.81 -8.18
N VAL A 138 -9.95 18.54 -7.78
CA VAL A 138 -9.22 18.12 -6.59
C VAL A 138 -7.74 18.10 -6.96
N GLY A 139 -7.00 19.09 -6.48
CA GLY A 139 -5.61 19.34 -6.85
C GLY A 139 -4.61 18.42 -6.14
N HIS A 140 -5.07 17.67 -5.12
CA HIS A 140 -4.24 16.72 -4.39
C HIS A 140 -5.12 15.65 -3.75
N THR A 141 -4.69 14.38 -3.83
CA THR A 141 -5.38 13.24 -3.20
C THR A 141 -4.45 12.46 -2.27
N GLY A 142 -3.18 12.33 -2.61
CA GLY A 142 -2.16 11.61 -1.88
C GLY A 142 -1.13 10.99 -2.80
N PHE A 143 -0.12 10.39 -2.21
CA PHE A 143 1.03 9.79 -2.87
C PHE A 143 1.02 8.29 -2.68
N LEU A 144 1.34 7.55 -3.73
CA LEU A 144 1.65 6.12 -3.66
C LEU A 144 3.16 5.96 -3.80
N THR A 145 3.80 5.42 -2.77
CA THR A 145 5.21 5.05 -2.82
C THR A 145 5.33 3.54 -2.91
N THR A 146 6.08 3.08 -3.89
CA THR A 146 6.34 1.64 -4.13
C THR A 146 7.83 1.35 -4.04
N ALA A 147 8.17 0.12 -3.70
CA ALA A 147 9.53 -0.42 -3.76
C ALA A 147 9.50 -1.93 -3.98
N VAL A 148 10.58 -2.47 -4.53
CA VAL A 148 10.74 -3.92 -4.76
C VAL A 148 11.79 -4.44 -3.79
N ARG A 149 11.49 -5.55 -3.11
CA ARG A 149 12.46 -6.24 -2.25
C ARG A 149 13.46 -7.02 -3.12
N CYS A 150 14.75 -6.72 -3.00
CA CYS A 150 15.85 -7.45 -3.65
C CYS A 150 16.60 -8.35 -2.65
N GLU A 151 17.40 -9.27 -3.10
CA GLU A 151 18.18 -10.16 -2.22
C GLU A 151 19.26 -9.38 -1.45
N SER A 152 20.02 -8.56 -2.14
CA SER A 152 20.90 -7.51 -1.59
C SER A 152 21.24 -6.56 -2.75
N ARG A 153 21.44 -5.28 -2.45
CA ARG A 153 22.13 -4.43 -3.43
C ARG A 153 23.59 -4.88 -3.45
N HIS A 154 24.07 -5.42 -4.57
CA HIS A 154 25.49 -5.37 -4.84
C HIS A 154 25.86 -3.90 -4.79
N GLN A 155 26.72 -3.53 -3.85
CA GLN A 155 27.43 -2.26 -3.96
C GLN A 155 28.31 -2.39 -5.20
N ASP A 156 27.82 -1.96 -6.35
CA ASP A 156 28.68 -1.58 -7.45
C ASP A 156 29.54 -0.44 -6.90
N LYS A 157 30.73 -0.82 -6.48
CA LYS A 157 31.83 0.12 -6.27
C LYS A 157 32.12 0.73 -7.63
N LEU A 158 31.49 1.85 -7.91
CA LEU A 158 32.00 2.79 -8.89
C LEU A 158 33.29 3.30 -8.31
N SER A 159 34.39 2.64 -8.75
CA SER A 159 35.74 3.13 -8.68
C SER A 159 35.91 4.32 -9.64
#